data_a4a22bc8f340d7d4703e8bb4500f4856
#
_entry.id   a4a22bc8f340d7d4703e8bb4500f4856
#
_cell.length_a   1.000
_cell.length_b   1.000
_cell.length_c   1.000
_cell.angle_alpha   90.00
_cell.angle_beta   90.00
_cell.angle_gamma   90.00
#
_symmetry.space_group_name_H-M   'P 1'
#
loop_
_entity.id
_entity.type
_entity.pdbx_description
1 polymer ?
#
loop_
_entity_poly.entity_id
_entity_poly.type
_entity_poly.pdbx_seq_one_letter_code
_entity_poly.pdbx_strand_id
1 'polypeptide(L)'
;EMVLVTEMKHIVITSVDRDDLDDGGADQFVKVIAAVRKASPETTIEILTPDFRNKPGALETVIASKPDVFNHNLETVPRLYSYIRPGARYFHSLNLLSKVKEIDPEIFTKSGIMVGLGESETEVLQVMDDMRSADIDFMTIGQYLQPTKKHVNVEEFIKPDQFLKFKKRAKAKGFHHVSSSP
;
A
#
# COMPACT_ATOMS: atom_id res chain seq x y z
N GLU A 1 22.70 -8.27 5.72
CA GLU A 1 23.19 -8.51 7.10
C GLU A 1 22.07 -8.46 8.12
N MET A 2 21.26 -7.37 8.21
CA MET A 2 20.22 -7.21 9.22
C MET A 2 19.23 -8.37 9.23
N VAL A 3 18.73 -8.82 8.09
CA VAL A 3 17.76 -9.93 7.96
C VAL A 3 18.33 -11.24 8.52
N LEU A 4 19.63 -11.51 8.31
CA LEU A 4 20.30 -12.70 8.85
C LEU A 4 20.47 -12.65 10.37
N VAL A 5 20.85 -11.47 10.89
CA VAL A 5 21.11 -11.29 12.33
C VAL A 5 19.82 -11.34 13.15
N THR A 6 18.71 -10.88 12.58
CA THR A 6 17.41 -10.77 13.29
C THR A 6 16.47 -11.93 13.01
N GLU A 7 16.84 -12.88 12.12
CA GLU A 7 16.00 -14.03 11.72
C GLU A 7 14.58 -13.64 11.31
N MET A 8 14.45 -12.51 10.59
CA MET A 8 13.17 -11.98 10.15
C MET A 8 12.46 -12.94 9.19
N LYS A 9 11.23 -13.30 9.51
CA LYS A 9 10.37 -14.11 8.62
C LYS A 9 9.67 -13.29 7.56
N HIS A 10 9.49 -11.99 7.81
CA HIS A 10 8.83 -11.04 6.91
C HIS A 10 9.49 -9.68 7.03
N ILE A 11 9.74 -9.03 5.90
CA ILE A 11 10.27 -7.67 5.84
C ILE A 11 9.43 -6.80 4.91
N VAL A 12 9.35 -5.52 5.24
CA VAL A 12 8.77 -4.50 4.37
C VAL A 12 9.86 -3.55 3.92
N ILE A 13 10.04 -3.41 2.62
CA ILE A 13 11.03 -2.53 1.99
C ILE A 13 10.29 -1.37 1.35
N THR A 14 10.69 -0.15 1.65
CA THR A 14 10.08 1.05 1.06
C THR A 14 11.14 2.05 0.62
N SER A 15 10.75 2.98 -0.21
CA SER A 15 11.53 4.14 -0.62
C SER A 15 10.67 5.41 -0.56
N VAL A 16 11.33 6.56 -0.60
CA VAL A 16 10.68 7.83 -0.97
C VAL A 16 10.45 7.86 -2.48
N ASP A 17 9.62 8.78 -2.94
CA ASP A 17 9.52 9.07 -4.38
C ASP A 17 10.88 9.46 -4.95
N ARG A 18 11.26 8.83 -6.05
CA ARG A 18 12.52 9.06 -6.75
C ARG A 18 12.25 9.54 -8.17
N ASP A 19 11.48 10.62 -8.29
CA ASP A 19 11.18 11.26 -9.58
C ASP A 19 12.43 11.81 -10.27
N ASP A 20 13.51 12.00 -9.50
CA ASP A 20 14.85 12.37 -9.96
C ASP A 20 15.57 11.27 -10.76
N LEU A 21 15.15 9.99 -10.62
CA LEU A 21 15.70 8.86 -11.34
C LEU A 21 14.87 8.51 -12.58
N ASP A 22 15.50 8.07 -13.65
CA ASP A 22 14.83 7.68 -14.88
C ASP A 22 13.89 6.48 -14.71
N ASP A 23 14.23 5.57 -13.77
CA ASP A 23 13.46 4.38 -13.42
C ASP A 23 12.59 4.55 -12.17
N GLY A 24 12.54 5.75 -11.56
CA GLY A 24 11.79 5.98 -10.32
C GLY A 24 12.30 5.17 -9.12
N GLY A 25 13.51 4.63 -9.17
CA GLY A 25 14.11 3.78 -8.14
C GLY A 25 13.79 2.30 -8.26
N ALA A 26 13.20 1.85 -9.36
CA ALA A 26 12.81 0.44 -9.58
C ALA A 26 14.00 -0.53 -9.47
N ASP A 27 15.15 -0.18 -10.07
CA ASP A 27 16.36 -1.02 -10.03
C ASP A 27 16.89 -1.22 -8.60
N GLN A 28 16.70 -0.24 -7.71
CA GLN A 28 17.08 -0.38 -6.32
C GLN A 28 16.20 -1.40 -5.58
N PHE A 29 14.90 -1.44 -5.83
CA PHE A 29 14.03 -2.49 -5.30
C PHE A 29 14.50 -3.87 -5.76
N VAL A 30 14.78 -4.04 -7.05
CA VAL A 30 15.28 -5.32 -7.62
C VAL A 30 16.55 -5.77 -6.92
N LYS A 31 17.55 -4.88 -6.75
CA LYS A 31 18.82 -5.20 -6.09
C LYS A 31 18.64 -5.62 -4.63
N VAL A 32 17.75 -4.92 -3.90
CA VAL A 32 17.49 -5.23 -2.49
C VAL A 32 16.74 -6.56 -2.35
N ILE A 33 15.72 -6.82 -3.18
CA ILE A 33 15.00 -8.09 -3.21
C ILE A 33 15.95 -9.25 -3.50
N ALA A 34 16.78 -9.13 -4.52
CA ALA A 34 17.77 -10.16 -4.87
C ALA A 34 18.77 -10.42 -3.73
N ALA A 35 19.24 -9.36 -3.06
CA ALA A 35 20.14 -9.48 -1.92
C ALA A 35 19.48 -10.19 -0.72
N VAL A 36 18.21 -9.88 -0.43
CA VAL A 36 17.45 -10.54 0.65
C VAL A 36 17.21 -12.00 0.31
N ARG A 37 16.73 -12.32 -0.89
CA ARG A 37 16.50 -13.71 -1.34
C ARG A 37 17.76 -14.56 -1.26
N LYS A 38 18.93 -13.98 -1.64
CA LYS A 38 20.22 -14.68 -1.53
C LYS A 38 20.63 -14.92 -0.07
N ALA A 39 20.38 -13.96 0.82
CA ALA A 39 20.78 -14.04 2.21
C ALA A 39 19.83 -14.88 3.07
N SER A 40 18.52 -14.81 2.83
CA SER A 40 17.47 -15.48 3.58
C SER A 40 16.31 -15.88 2.66
N PRO A 41 16.41 -17.03 1.97
CA PRO A 41 15.42 -17.47 0.97
C PRO A 41 13.99 -17.61 1.50
N GLU A 42 13.85 -17.94 2.80
CA GLU A 42 12.56 -18.17 3.45
C GLU A 42 11.88 -16.88 3.96
N THR A 43 12.58 -15.74 3.91
CA THR A 43 11.99 -14.47 4.32
C THR A 43 11.02 -13.96 3.26
N THR A 44 9.77 -13.74 3.64
CA THR A 44 8.80 -13.07 2.77
C THR A 44 9.09 -11.59 2.63
N ILE A 45 8.97 -11.05 1.41
CA ILE A 45 9.33 -9.68 1.06
C ILE A 45 8.08 -8.93 0.62
N GLU A 46 7.68 -7.95 1.40
CA GLU A 46 6.72 -6.92 1.00
C GLU A 46 7.49 -5.68 0.53
N ILE A 47 7.05 -5.08 -0.55
CA ILE A 47 7.55 -3.78 -1.00
C ILE A 47 6.42 -2.75 -0.94
N LEU A 48 6.70 -1.57 -0.38
CA LEU A 48 5.83 -0.40 -0.44
C LEU A 48 6.44 0.59 -1.42
N THR A 49 5.81 0.72 -2.58
CA THR A 49 6.36 1.45 -3.73
C THR A 49 5.68 2.82 -3.91
N PRO A 50 6.38 3.79 -4.55
CA PRO A 50 5.72 4.92 -5.17
C PRO A 50 4.83 4.48 -6.33
N ASP A 51 4.10 5.43 -6.95
CA ASP A 51 3.21 5.14 -8.07
C ASP A 51 3.93 4.98 -9.43
N PHE A 52 5.26 5.14 -9.48
CA PHE A 52 6.11 5.09 -10.67
C PHE A 52 5.59 5.95 -11.84
N ARG A 53 4.95 7.06 -11.52
CA ARG A 53 4.32 7.93 -12.51
C ARG A 53 5.32 8.42 -13.54
N ASN A 54 4.97 8.29 -14.85
CA ASN A 54 5.80 8.68 -15.97
C ASN A 54 7.17 7.96 -16.05
N LYS A 55 7.29 6.77 -15.46
CA LYS A 55 8.48 5.91 -15.53
C LYS A 55 8.16 4.61 -16.27
N PRO A 56 8.19 4.61 -17.62
CA PRO A 56 7.85 3.41 -18.39
C PRO A 56 8.74 2.22 -18.04
N GLY A 57 8.14 1.05 -17.84
CA GLY A 57 8.86 -0.18 -17.52
C GLY A 57 9.27 -0.34 -16.05
N ALA A 58 9.12 0.71 -15.21
CA ALA A 58 9.50 0.64 -13.80
C ALA A 58 8.68 -0.41 -13.02
N LEU A 59 7.35 -0.40 -13.21
CA LEU A 59 6.45 -1.35 -12.59
C LEU A 59 6.78 -2.80 -13.00
N GLU A 60 6.94 -3.04 -14.30
CA GLU A 60 7.26 -4.35 -14.86
C GLU A 60 8.62 -4.87 -14.33
N THR A 61 9.60 -3.98 -14.23
CA THR A 61 10.93 -4.30 -13.66
C THR A 61 10.84 -4.77 -12.22
N VAL A 62 10.04 -4.07 -11.39
CA VAL A 62 9.84 -4.44 -9.98
C VAL A 62 9.04 -5.75 -9.87
N ILE A 63 7.98 -5.94 -10.65
CA ILE A 63 7.19 -7.18 -10.67
C ILE A 63 8.07 -8.38 -11.06
N ALA A 64 8.93 -8.22 -12.06
CA ALA A 64 9.85 -9.28 -12.50
C ALA A 64 10.83 -9.73 -11.39
N SER A 65 11.08 -8.93 -10.37
CA SER A 65 11.89 -9.32 -9.20
C SER A 65 11.13 -10.20 -8.19
N LYS A 66 9.84 -10.43 -8.41
CA LYS A 66 8.95 -11.32 -7.64
C LYS A 66 8.95 -11.06 -6.13
N PRO A 67 8.53 -9.87 -5.67
CA PRO A 67 8.18 -9.68 -4.27
C PRO A 67 6.99 -10.59 -3.91
N ASP A 68 6.87 -11.00 -2.65
CA ASP A 68 5.71 -11.77 -2.20
C ASP A 68 4.46 -10.89 -2.07
N VAL A 69 4.65 -9.63 -1.67
CA VAL A 69 3.57 -8.64 -1.55
C VAL A 69 3.98 -7.33 -2.20
N PHE A 70 3.13 -6.83 -3.11
CA PHE A 70 3.25 -5.50 -3.70
C PHE A 70 2.25 -4.56 -3.03
N ASN A 71 2.75 -3.54 -2.34
CA ASN A 71 1.97 -2.58 -1.59
C ASN A 71 2.08 -1.18 -2.19
N HIS A 72 0.95 -0.52 -2.36
CA HIS A 72 0.85 0.90 -2.67
C HIS A 72 -0.40 1.47 -1.99
N ASN A 73 -0.23 2.45 -1.09
CA ASN A 73 -1.33 2.97 -0.30
C ASN A 73 -2.21 3.96 -1.08
N LEU A 74 -3.52 3.83 -0.93
CA LEU A 74 -4.50 4.82 -1.36
C LEU A 74 -4.54 6.04 -0.42
N GLU A 75 -4.22 5.86 0.85
CA GLU A 75 -4.13 6.82 1.94
C GLU A 75 -5.47 7.39 2.39
N THR A 76 -6.41 7.73 1.49
CA THR A 76 -7.70 8.31 1.86
C THR A 76 -8.78 8.05 0.77
N VAL A 77 -10.00 8.53 1.01
CA VAL A 77 -11.15 8.41 0.10
C VAL A 77 -11.05 9.40 -1.08
N PRO A 78 -11.69 9.11 -2.24
CA PRO A 78 -11.58 9.94 -3.45
C PRO A 78 -11.84 11.43 -3.23
N ARG A 79 -12.87 11.79 -2.46
CA ARG A 79 -13.25 13.18 -2.20
C ARG A 79 -12.13 13.99 -1.54
N LEU A 80 -11.33 13.35 -0.68
CA LEU A 80 -10.27 14.00 0.08
C LEU A 80 -8.92 14.01 -0.67
N TYR A 81 -8.81 13.34 -1.82
CA TYR A 81 -7.53 13.12 -2.50
C TYR A 81 -6.81 14.43 -2.85
N SER A 82 -7.53 15.41 -3.42
CA SER A 82 -6.93 16.69 -3.82
C SER A 82 -6.38 17.49 -2.65
N TYR A 83 -6.93 17.26 -1.44
CA TYR A 83 -6.55 17.95 -0.23
C TYR A 83 -5.45 17.22 0.55
N ILE A 84 -5.55 15.90 0.65
CA ILE A 84 -4.62 15.05 1.44
C ILE A 84 -3.39 14.63 0.63
N ARG A 85 -3.57 14.35 -0.66
CA ARG A 85 -2.51 13.90 -1.58
C ARG A 85 -2.48 14.76 -2.84
N PRO A 86 -2.16 16.05 -2.74
CA PRO A 86 -2.08 16.91 -3.91
C PRO A 86 -1.03 16.37 -4.89
N GLY A 87 -1.44 16.15 -6.14
CA GLY A 87 -0.59 15.57 -7.19
C GLY A 87 -0.75 14.06 -7.41
N ALA A 88 -1.26 13.29 -6.43
CA ALA A 88 -1.63 11.89 -6.64
C ALA A 88 -3.06 11.77 -7.23
N ARG A 89 -3.37 10.60 -7.79
CA ARG A 89 -4.68 10.31 -8.38
C ARG A 89 -5.18 8.96 -7.90
N TYR A 90 -6.36 8.95 -7.28
CA TYR A 90 -6.97 7.77 -6.70
C TYR A 90 -7.04 6.57 -7.67
N PHE A 91 -7.63 6.77 -8.85
CA PHE A 91 -7.75 5.70 -9.85
C PHE A 91 -6.41 5.28 -10.46
N HIS A 92 -5.40 6.16 -10.45
CA HIS A 92 -4.06 5.76 -10.88
C HIS A 92 -3.44 4.74 -9.92
N SER A 93 -3.59 4.98 -8.61
CA SER A 93 -3.13 4.05 -7.57
C SER A 93 -3.86 2.70 -7.61
N LEU A 94 -5.17 2.68 -7.87
CA LEU A 94 -5.93 1.43 -8.08
C LEU A 94 -5.46 0.69 -9.33
N ASN A 95 -5.31 1.39 -10.45
CA ASN A 95 -4.84 0.82 -11.71
C ASN A 95 -3.43 0.25 -11.60
N LEU A 96 -2.55 0.87 -10.81
CA LEU A 96 -1.20 0.36 -10.53
C LEU A 96 -1.29 -1.04 -9.92
N LEU A 97 -2.12 -1.22 -8.89
CA LEU A 97 -2.29 -2.50 -8.20
C LEU A 97 -3.00 -3.55 -9.07
N SER A 98 -4.01 -3.14 -9.85
CA SER A 98 -4.66 -4.02 -10.82
C SER A 98 -3.67 -4.55 -11.86
N LYS A 99 -2.77 -3.69 -12.37
CA LYS A 99 -1.73 -4.10 -13.32
C LYS A 99 -0.75 -5.12 -12.74
N VAL A 100 -0.45 -5.05 -11.43
CA VAL A 100 0.36 -6.09 -10.78
C VAL A 100 -0.28 -7.44 -10.95
N LYS A 101 -1.59 -7.55 -10.68
CA LYS A 101 -2.37 -8.80 -10.83
C LYS A 101 -2.48 -9.26 -12.28
N GLU A 102 -2.58 -8.33 -13.23
CA GLU A 102 -2.60 -8.66 -14.67
C GLU A 102 -1.26 -9.25 -15.14
N ILE A 103 -0.13 -8.75 -14.62
CA ILE A 103 1.22 -9.18 -15.00
C ILE A 103 1.62 -10.45 -14.27
N ASP A 104 1.40 -10.51 -12.96
CA ASP A 104 1.72 -11.67 -12.13
C ASP A 104 0.66 -11.90 -11.04
N PRO A 105 -0.33 -12.77 -11.26
CA PRO A 105 -1.40 -13.03 -10.31
C PRO A 105 -0.95 -13.70 -9.00
N GLU A 106 0.26 -14.27 -8.96
CA GLU A 106 0.81 -14.93 -7.76
C GLU A 106 1.30 -13.91 -6.71
N ILE A 107 1.61 -12.68 -7.12
CA ILE A 107 1.99 -11.62 -6.20
C ILE A 107 0.75 -11.13 -5.45
N PHE A 108 0.78 -11.18 -4.13
CA PHE A 108 -0.27 -10.55 -3.33
C PHE A 108 -0.19 -9.02 -3.44
N THR A 109 -1.36 -8.39 -3.60
CA THR A 109 -1.46 -6.93 -3.60
C THR A 109 -2.01 -6.42 -2.29
N LYS A 110 -1.49 -5.28 -1.84
CA LYS A 110 -1.89 -4.66 -0.58
C LYS A 110 -2.08 -3.16 -0.76
N SER A 111 -3.05 -2.61 -0.04
CA SER A 111 -3.25 -1.17 0.06
C SER A 111 -3.75 -0.78 1.44
N GLY A 112 -3.62 0.50 1.76
CA GLY A 112 -4.07 1.05 3.03
C GLY A 112 -4.71 2.41 2.90
N ILE A 113 -5.56 2.73 3.88
CA ILE A 113 -6.12 4.06 4.10
C ILE A 113 -5.97 4.48 5.55
N MET A 114 -5.89 5.77 5.76
CA MET A 114 -6.05 6.39 7.06
C MET A 114 -7.50 6.89 7.21
N VAL A 115 -8.01 6.82 8.43
CA VAL A 115 -9.34 7.35 8.81
C VAL A 115 -9.20 8.41 9.90
N GLY A 116 -10.19 9.28 10.01
CA GLY A 116 -10.16 10.46 10.90
C GLY A 116 -9.79 11.76 10.20
N LEU A 117 -9.91 11.79 8.86
CA LEU A 117 -9.67 12.93 7.97
C LEU A 117 -10.98 13.62 7.52
N GLY A 118 -12.14 13.19 8.05
CA GLY A 118 -13.47 13.69 7.71
C GLY A 118 -14.18 12.87 6.62
N GLU A 119 -13.73 11.66 6.36
CA GLU A 119 -14.43 10.67 5.52
C GLU A 119 -15.65 10.11 6.24
N SER A 120 -16.68 9.76 5.48
CA SER A 120 -17.85 9.03 6.00
C SER A 120 -17.62 7.52 5.96
N GLU A 121 -18.38 6.76 6.79
CA GLU A 121 -18.37 5.29 6.75
C GLU A 121 -18.69 4.76 5.35
N THR A 122 -19.65 5.38 4.64
CA THR A 122 -20.03 4.98 3.28
C THR A 122 -18.87 5.14 2.30
N GLU A 123 -18.09 6.23 2.40
CA GLU A 123 -16.91 6.43 1.56
C GLU A 123 -15.82 5.38 1.84
N VAL A 124 -15.60 5.02 3.10
CA VAL A 124 -14.65 3.94 3.47
C VAL A 124 -15.11 2.60 2.88
N LEU A 125 -16.41 2.28 2.95
CA LEU A 125 -16.95 1.05 2.36
C LEU A 125 -16.86 1.05 0.84
N GLN A 126 -17.01 2.20 0.17
CA GLN A 126 -16.81 2.34 -1.27
C GLN A 126 -15.35 2.09 -1.66
N VAL A 127 -14.38 2.63 -0.89
CA VAL A 127 -12.95 2.34 -1.12
C VAL A 127 -12.66 0.84 -1.02
N MET A 128 -13.30 0.13 -0.07
CA MET A 128 -13.16 -1.33 0.00
C MET A 128 -13.69 -2.02 -1.26
N ASP A 129 -14.82 -1.56 -1.82
CA ASP A 129 -15.38 -2.11 -3.05
C ASP A 129 -14.47 -1.81 -4.25
N ASP A 130 -13.95 -0.59 -4.35
CA ASP A 130 -13.01 -0.20 -5.40
C ASP A 130 -11.72 -1.03 -5.34
N MET A 131 -11.18 -1.25 -4.13
CA MET A 131 -10.01 -2.12 -3.92
C MET A 131 -10.29 -3.57 -4.35
N ARG A 132 -11.46 -4.13 -4.01
CA ARG A 132 -11.83 -5.49 -4.45
C ARG A 132 -12.05 -5.57 -5.95
N SER A 133 -12.57 -4.52 -6.57
CA SER A 133 -12.70 -4.43 -8.04
C SER A 133 -11.34 -4.39 -8.75
N ALA A 134 -10.30 -3.91 -8.07
CA ALA A 134 -8.91 -3.93 -8.53
C ALA A 134 -8.13 -5.20 -8.10
N ASP A 135 -8.84 -6.19 -7.55
CA ASP A 135 -8.31 -7.47 -7.06
C ASP A 135 -7.21 -7.35 -5.99
N ILE A 136 -7.37 -6.36 -5.09
CA ILE A 136 -6.43 -6.16 -3.97
C ILE A 136 -6.72 -7.17 -2.86
N ASP A 137 -5.69 -7.92 -2.45
CA ASP A 137 -5.79 -9.04 -1.50
C ASP A 137 -5.82 -8.60 -0.04
N PHE A 138 -4.97 -7.64 0.33
CA PHE A 138 -4.77 -7.21 1.73
C PHE A 138 -5.13 -5.75 1.92
N MET A 139 -5.72 -5.44 3.08
CA MET A 139 -6.09 -4.08 3.43
C MET A 139 -5.61 -3.67 4.82
N THR A 140 -5.08 -2.46 4.94
CA THR A 140 -4.80 -1.81 6.22
C THR A 140 -5.66 -0.57 6.42
N ILE A 141 -6.16 -0.37 7.64
CA ILE A 141 -6.91 0.82 8.04
C ILE A 141 -6.34 1.30 9.37
N GLY A 142 -5.79 2.51 9.38
CA GLY A 142 -5.19 3.11 10.57
C GLY A 142 -5.77 4.48 10.90
N GLN A 143 -5.57 4.96 12.13
CA GLN A 143 -5.91 6.31 12.51
C GLN A 143 -4.91 7.29 11.89
N TYR A 144 -5.42 8.34 11.26
CA TYR A 144 -4.59 9.48 10.87
C TYR A 144 -4.12 10.25 12.12
N LEU A 145 -2.82 10.48 12.20
CA LEU A 145 -2.20 11.36 13.19
C LEU A 145 -1.48 12.49 12.45
N GLN A 146 -1.71 13.74 12.87
CA GLN A 146 -1.09 14.90 12.25
C GLN A 146 0.44 14.92 12.48
N PRO A 147 1.29 14.76 11.45
CA PRO A 147 2.74 14.68 11.65
C PRO A 147 3.35 16.01 12.10
N THR A 148 2.89 17.14 11.56
CA THR A 148 3.30 18.49 11.94
C THR A 148 2.13 19.47 11.77
N LYS A 149 2.23 20.67 12.37
CA LYS A 149 1.22 21.73 12.25
C LYS A 149 0.95 22.20 10.79
N LYS A 150 1.77 21.80 9.84
CA LYS A 150 1.59 22.12 8.41
C LYS A 150 0.71 21.09 7.69
N HIS A 151 0.49 19.93 8.30
CA HIS A 151 -0.38 18.89 7.75
C HIS A 151 -1.82 19.13 8.18
N VAL A 152 -2.73 18.43 7.53
CA VAL A 152 -4.16 18.46 7.81
C VAL A 152 -4.43 18.10 9.27
N ASN A 153 -5.36 18.78 9.89
CA ASN A 153 -5.78 18.45 11.27
C ASN A 153 -6.46 17.08 11.31
N VAL A 154 -6.40 16.45 12.49
CA VAL A 154 -7.26 15.29 12.77
C VAL A 154 -8.69 15.81 12.94
N GLU A 155 -9.61 15.35 12.10
CA GLU A 155 -11.03 15.72 12.19
C GLU A 155 -11.75 14.90 13.26
N GLU A 156 -11.36 13.63 13.41
CA GLU A 156 -11.95 12.72 14.39
C GLU A 156 -10.95 11.64 14.82
N PHE A 157 -10.93 11.32 16.12
CA PHE A 157 -10.30 10.11 16.63
C PHE A 157 -11.33 8.98 16.62
N ILE A 158 -11.17 8.09 15.65
CA ILE A 158 -12.09 6.98 15.41
C ILE A 158 -12.03 5.99 16.57
N LYS A 159 -13.20 5.60 17.09
CA LYS A 159 -13.29 4.66 18.21
C LYS A 159 -12.82 3.26 17.83
N PRO A 160 -12.16 2.51 18.73
CA PRO A 160 -11.71 1.14 18.46
C PRO A 160 -12.80 0.21 17.91
N ASP A 161 -14.04 0.34 18.38
CA ASP A 161 -15.19 -0.45 17.89
C ASP A 161 -15.48 -0.20 16.41
N GLN A 162 -15.23 1.01 15.90
CA GLN A 162 -15.42 1.30 14.48
C GLN A 162 -14.34 0.63 13.63
N PHE A 163 -13.09 0.55 14.11
CA PHE A 163 -12.04 -0.24 13.45
C PHE A 163 -12.42 -1.73 13.38
N LEU A 164 -13.01 -2.28 14.43
CA LEU A 164 -13.52 -3.66 14.43
C LEU A 164 -14.65 -3.86 13.42
N LYS A 165 -15.55 -2.87 13.26
CA LYS A 165 -16.60 -2.90 12.23
C LYS A 165 -15.98 -2.87 10.83
N PHE A 166 -15.05 -1.96 10.56
CA PHE A 166 -14.34 -1.90 9.27
C PHE A 166 -13.65 -3.23 8.96
N LYS A 167 -12.94 -3.82 9.94
CA LYS A 167 -12.32 -5.13 9.77
C LYS A 167 -13.32 -6.22 9.37
N LYS A 168 -14.47 -6.28 10.04
CA LYS A 168 -15.54 -7.25 9.71
C LYS A 168 -16.10 -7.03 8.31
N ARG A 169 -16.35 -5.75 7.92
CA ARG A 169 -16.85 -5.39 6.60
C ARG A 169 -15.85 -5.74 5.50
N ALA A 170 -14.58 -5.40 5.67
CA ALA A 170 -13.54 -5.73 4.71
C ALA A 170 -13.39 -7.25 4.53
N LYS A 171 -13.37 -8.02 5.61
CA LYS A 171 -13.36 -9.49 5.53
C LYS A 171 -14.58 -10.05 4.79
N ALA A 172 -15.77 -9.51 5.04
CA ALA A 172 -16.99 -9.92 4.34
C ALA A 172 -16.97 -9.59 2.83
N LYS A 173 -16.19 -8.57 2.42
CA LYS A 173 -15.95 -8.22 1.01
C LYS A 173 -14.88 -9.08 0.33
N GLY A 174 -14.23 -10.02 1.04
CA GLY A 174 -13.30 -11.00 0.48
C GLY A 174 -11.82 -10.61 0.55
N PHE A 175 -11.43 -9.65 1.37
CA PHE A 175 -10.00 -9.43 1.64
C PHE A 175 -9.42 -10.62 2.41
N HIS A 176 -8.28 -11.16 1.94
CA HIS A 176 -7.61 -12.29 2.57
C HIS A 176 -7.04 -11.92 3.96
N HIS A 177 -6.46 -10.73 4.07
CA HIS A 177 -5.97 -10.21 5.34
C HIS A 177 -6.40 -8.75 5.54
N VAL A 178 -6.82 -8.43 6.78
CA VAL A 178 -7.22 -7.07 7.16
C VAL A 178 -6.59 -6.70 8.50
N SER A 179 -5.74 -5.68 8.49
CA SER A 179 -5.30 -4.97 9.69
C SER A 179 -6.12 -3.70 9.84
N SER A 180 -6.81 -3.54 10.94
CA SER A 180 -7.65 -2.37 11.21
C SER A 180 -7.63 -2.08 12.72
N SER A 181 -6.94 -1.01 13.08
CA SER A 181 -6.74 -0.57 14.46
C SER A 181 -6.35 0.91 14.51
N PRO A 182 -6.54 1.59 15.67
CA PRO A 182 -6.03 2.94 15.89
C PRO A 182 -4.53 3.05 15.68
#